data_fc58392bf4ddf730efe08d521aa1c780
#
_entry.id   fc58392bf4ddf730efe08d521aa1c780
#
_cell.length_a   1.000
_cell.length_b   1.000
_cell.length_c   1.000
_cell.angle_alpha   90.00
_cell.angle_beta   90.00
_cell.angle_gamma   90.00
#
_symmetry.space_group_name_H-M   'P 1'
#
loop_
_entity.id
_entity.type
_entity.pdbx_description
1 polymer ?
#
loop_
_entity_poly.entity_id
_entity_poly.type
_entity_poly.pdbx_seq_one_letter_code
_entity_poly.pdbx_strand_id
1 'polypeptide(L)'
;SAIAGHDPKDSTSIDTEAPDYTDLLTGDIKGLRVGVPKEYFVEGIDPGVGEVVNKAIDVLSGLGATVDETSLPHTPHAMAVYYIVAPSEASANLARYDGVKYGYSTEAPGTMWEALEHTRQEGFGPEVKRRIMLGTYALSAGYYDAYYKKAQQVRTLIRQEFNEVFEKFDVLVSPTPPSVAFKSGEKAHDPYMMYLNDIFTQPANIAGIPAISVPAGLSEGLPVGLQLMASHLKEDTLLQPAYAYEQATKHRRSPKSTPVLPRTHR
;
A
#
# COMPACT_ATOMS: atom_id res chain seq x y z
N SER A 1 -0.71 -12.76 -15.00
CA SER A 1 -1.68 -13.84 -15.29
C SER A 1 -1.52 -15.05 -14.36
N ALA A 2 -0.29 -15.50 -14.01
CA ALA A 2 -0.07 -16.75 -13.25
C ALA A 2 -0.68 -16.78 -11.83
N ILE A 3 -0.88 -15.64 -11.18
CA ILE A 3 -1.39 -15.52 -9.80
C ILE A 3 -2.70 -14.73 -9.72
N ALA A 4 -3.26 -14.32 -10.86
CA ALA A 4 -4.53 -13.60 -10.92
C ALA A 4 -5.68 -14.55 -11.24
N GLY A 5 -6.86 -14.29 -10.68
CA GLY A 5 -8.07 -15.04 -10.93
C GLY A 5 -8.87 -15.36 -9.67
N HIS A 6 -10.04 -15.90 -9.86
CA HIS A 6 -10.91 -16.32 -8.75
C HIS A 6 -10.39 -17.57 -8.05
N ASP A 7 -10.33 -17.53 -6.73
CA ASP A 7 -10.10 -18.70 -5.88
C ASP A 7 -11.41 -19.11 -5.18
N PRO A 8 -12.05 -20.25 -5.57
CA PRO A 8 -13.30 -20.70 -4.97
C PRO A 8 -13.16 -21.16 -3.51
N LYS A 9 -11.92 -21.28 -3.00
CA LYS A 9 -11.66 -21.63 -1.59
C LYS A 9 -11.48 -20.40 -0.69
N ASP A 10 -11.38 -19.20 -1.28
CA ASP A 10 -11.29 -17.93 -0.56
C ASP A 10 -12.58 -17.13 -0.76
N SER A 11 -13.38 -17.02 0.30
CA SER A 11 -14.65 -16.28 0.28
C SER A 11 -14.48 -14.76 0.05
N THR A 12 -13.27 -14.24 0.13
CA THR A 12 -12.94 -12.84 -0.16
C THR A 12 -12.46 -12.63 -1.59
N SER A 13 -12.18 -13.71 -2.33
CA SER A 13 -11.79 -13.66 -3.74
C SER A 13 -12.98 -13.21 -4.60
N ILE A 14 -12.75 -12.20 -5.42
CA ILE A 14 -13.79 -11.67 -6.33
C ILE A 14 -14.04 -12.67 -7.45
N ASP A 15 -15.30 -12.99 -7.68
CA ASP A 15 -15.72 -13.87 -8.78
C ASP A 15 -15.70 -13.10 -10.10
N THR A 16 -14.49 -12.97 -10.67
CA THR A 16 -14.26 -12.34 -11.95
C THR A 16 -13.14 -13.08 -12.70
N GLU A 17 -13.27 -13.12 -14.01
CA GLU A 17 -12.24 -13.69 -14.87
C GLU A 17 -11.10 -12.66 -15.04
N ALA A 18 -9.86 -13.11 -14.83
CA ALA A 18 -8.69 -12.29 -15.06
C ALA A 18 -8.31 -12.34 -16.54
N PRO A 19 -8.11 -11.18 -17.21
CA PRO A 19 -7.65 -11.15 -18.59
C PRO A 19 -6.20 -11.62 -18.71
N ASP A 20 -5.73 -11.92 -19.91
CA ASP A 20 -4.30 -12.02 -20.16
C ASP A 20 -3.69 -10.62 -20.21
N TYR A 21 -3.09 -10.22 -19.10
CA TYR A 21 -2.49 -8.89 -18.97
C TYR A 21 -1.31 -8.68 -19.95
N THR A 22 -0.69 -9.74 -20.47
CA THR A 22 0.46 -9.62 -21.38
C THR A 22 0.05 -9.13 -22.76
N ASP A 23 -1.15 -9.48 -23.23
CA ASP A 23 -1.67 -9.05 -24.51
C ASP A 23 -1.95 -7.54 -24.57
N LEU A 24 -2.14 -6.93 -23.40
CA LEU A 24 -2.47 -5.51 -23.25
C LEU A 24 -1.23 -4.60 -23.17
N LEU A 25 -0.01 -5.17 -23.04
CA LEU A 25 1.23 -4.43 -22.89
C LEU A 25 1.79 -3.98 -24.25
N THR A 26 1.09 -3.08 -24.91
CA THR A 26 1.48 -2.56 -26.23
C THR A 26 2.59 -1.50 -26.17
N GLY A 27 2.70 -0.81 -25.03
CA GLY A 27 3.59 0.35 -24.86
C GLY A 27 3.02 1.66 -25.42
N ASP A 28 1.85 1.63 -26.05
CA ASP A 28 1.16 2.84 -26.54
C ASP A 28 0.22 3.37 -25.46
N ILE A 29 0.50 4.60 -25.01
CA ILE A 29 -0.30 5.34 -24.02
C ILE A 29 -0.79 6.68 -24.55
N LYS A 30 -0.82 6.85 -25.86
CA LYS A 30 -1.27 8.08 -26.49
C LYS A 30 -2.73 8.37 -26.13
N GLY A 31 -2.97 9.55 -25.58
CA GLY A 31 -4.30 9.99 -25.16
C GLY A 31 -4.75 9.45 -23.78
N LEU A 32 -3.92 8.63 -23.09
CA LEU A 32 -4.19 8.22 -21.72
C LEU A 32 -4.27 9.45 -20.82
N ARG A 33 -5.31 9.56 -20.00
CA ARG A 33 -5.53 10.68 -19.09
C ARG A 33 -4.88 10.38 -17.74
N VAL A 34 -3.86 11.14 -17.41
CA VAL A 34 -3.07 10.98 -16.18
C VAL A 34 -3.38 12.14 -15.22
N GLY A 35 -3.89 11.84 -14.05
CA GLY A 35 -4.14 12.80 -12.99
C GLY A 35 -2.98 12.86 -12.00
N VAL A 36 -2.60 14.08 -11.60
CA VAL A 36 -1.56 14.33 -10.58
C VAL A 36 -2.23 14.95 -9.36
N PRO A 37 -2.53 14.17 -8.29
CA PRO A 37 -3.19 14.72 -7.11
C PRO A 37 -2.23 15.63 -6.34
N LYS A 38 -2.61 16.88 -6.14
CA LYS A 38 -1.76 17.89 -5.47
C LYS A 38 -1.43 17.53 -4.01
N GLU A 39 -2.29 16.76 -3.35
CA GLU A 39 -2.11 16.33 -1.95
C GLU A 39 -0.92 15.37 -1.76
N TYR A 40 -0.39 14.81 -2.86
CA TYR A 40 0.81 13.96 -2.84
C TYR A 40 2.10 14.72 -3.13
N PHE A 41 2.02 16.05 -3.36
CA PHE A 41 3.16 16.93 -3.65
C PHE A 41 3.21 18.11 -2.66
N VAL A 42 2.99 17.79 -1.39
CA VAL A 42 2.95 18.77 -0.29
C VAL A 42 4.33 19.00 0.35
N GLU A 43 4.41 20.04 1.18
CA GLU A 43 5.55 20.31 2.04
C GLU A 43 5.88 19.10 2.93
N GLY A 44 7.16 18.68 2.95
CA GLY A 44 7.63 17.49 3.68
C GLY A 44 8.03 16.31 2.79
N ILE A 45 7.83 16.39 1.46
CA ILE A 45 8.47 15.47 0.52
C ILE A 45 9.94 15.85 0.38
N ASP A 46 10.82 14.83 0.33
CA ASP A 46 12.22 15.04 -0.04
C ASP A 46 12.30 15.71 -1.42
N PRO A 47 12.97 16.87 -1.55
CA PRO A 47 13.03 17.59 -2.81
C PRO A 47 13.59 16.76 -3.98
N GLY A 48 14.56 15.88 -3.71
CA GLY A 48 15.12 14.98 -4.71
C GLY A 48 14.11 13.93 -5.17
N VAL A 49 13.25 13.43 -4.28
CA VAL A 49 12.14 12.53 -4.64
C VAL A 49 11.14 13.27 -5.53
N GLY A 50 10.73 14.48 -5.13
CA GLY A 50 9.81 15.32 -5.92
C GLY A 50 10.35 15.60 -7.33
N GLU A 51 11.63 15.97 -7.45
CA GLU A 51 12.28 16.22 -8.75
C GLU A 51 12.28 14.96 -9.65
N VAL A 52 12.64 13.81 -9.10
CA VAL A 52 12.67 12.55 -9.85
C VAL A 52 11.28 12.14 -10.34
N VAL A 53 10.26 12.30 -9.50
CA VAL A 53 8.87 11.96 -9.85
C VAL A 53 8.31 12.93 -10.89
N ASN A 54 8.59 14.22 -10.79
CA ASN A 54 8.18 15.19 -11.82
C ASN A 54 8.81 14.87 -13.17
N LYS A 55 10.10 14.51 -13.24
CA LYS A 55 10.73 14.03 -14.47
C LYS A 55 10.07 12.76 -15.03
N ALA A 56 9.61 11.88 -14.15
CA ALA A 56 8.89 10.67 -14.57
C ALA A 56 7.51 11.02 -15.17
N ILE A 57 6.82 12.01 -14.62
CA ILE A 57 5.56 12.54 -15.17
C ILE A 57 5.80 13.17 -16.56
N ASP A 58 6.89 13.93 -16.73
CA ASP A 58 7.28 14.51 -18.03
C ASP A 58 7.52 13.41 -19.08
N VAL A 59 8.10 12.27 -18.69
CA VAL A 59 8.28 11.12 -19.60
C VAL A 59 6.92 10.56 -20.03
N LEU A 60 5.95 10.38 -19.13
CA LEU A 60 4.60 9.91 -19.50
C LEU A 60 3.93 10.88 -20.49
N SER A 61 4.05 12.19 -20.25
CA SER A 61 3.57 13.22 -21.17
C SER A 61 4.27 13.13 -22.54
N GLY A 62 5.59 12.94 -22.56
CA GLY A 62 6.38 12.75 -23.76
C GLY A 62 6.02 11.49 -24.57
N LEU A 63 5.46 10.48 -23.94
CA LEU A 63 4.93 9.27 -24.55
C LEU A 63 3.49 9.46 -25.10
N GLY A 64 2.90 10.65 -24.93
CA GLY A 64 1.61 11.02 -25.51
C GLY A 64 0.44 10.94 -24.54
N ALA A 65 0.69 10.73 -23.24
CA ALA A 65 -0.36 10.87 -22.23
C ALA A 65 -0.74 12.35 -22.02
N THR A 66 -2.00 12.61 -21.72
CA THR A 66 -2.47 13.93 -21.27
C THR A 66 -2.38 13.99 -19.76
N VAL A 67 -1.60 14.92 -19.24
CA VAL A 67 -1.33 15.06 -17.81
C VAL A 67 -1.98 16.32 -17.28
N ASP A 68 -2.82 16.20 -16.27
CA ASP A 68 -3.47 17.32 -15.60
C ASP A 68 -3.46 17.18 -14.08
N GLU A 69 -3.51 18.31 -13.37
CA GLU A 69 -3.62 18.33 -11.91
C GLU A 69 -5.04 17.91 -11.48
N THR A 70 -5.12 17.21 -10.36
CA THR A 70 -6.38 16.86 -9.68
C THR A 70 -6.26 17.04 -8.17
N SER A 71 -7.33 16.76 -7.43
CA SER A 71 -7.36 16.91 -5.97
C SER A 71 -8.07 15.73 -5.33
N LEU A 72 -7.50 15.25 -4.23
CA LEU A 72 -8.03 14.20 -3.34
C LEU A 72 -8.03 14.69 -1.89
N PRO A 73 -8.90 15.66 -1.53
CA PRO A 73 -8.85 16.40 -0.26
C PRO A 73 -9.05 15.54 0.99
N HIS A 74 -9.62 14.33 0.89
CA HIS A 74 -9.76 13.42 2.03
C HIS A 74 -8.54 12.49 2.23
N THR A 75 -7.61 12.44 1.30
CA THR A 75 -6.40 11.61 1.37
C THR A 75 -5.58 11.82 2.66
N PRO A 76 -5.41 13.04 3.21
CA PRO A 76 -4.70 13.23 4.47
C PRO A 76 -5.28 12.46 5.67
N HIS A 77 -6.54 12.06 5.60
CA HIS A 77 -7.19 11.27 6.64
C HIS A 77 -6.95 9.76 6.52
N ALA A 78 -6.38 9.30 5.40
CA ALA A 78 -6.20 7.86 5.13
C ALA A 78 -5.34 7.17 6.18
N MET A 79 -4.29 7.82 6.68
CA MET A 79 -3.44 7.28 7.74
C MET A 79 -4.23 7.01 9.03
N ALA A 80 -5.02 7.97 9.49
CA ALA A 80 -5.86 7.79 10.68
C ALA A 80 -6.90 6.67 10.49
N VAL A 81 -7.52 6.61 9.33
CA VAL A 81 -8.47 5.54 8.97
C VAL A 81 -7.78 4.18 8.98
N TYR A 82 -6.60 4.07 8.36
CA TYR A 82 -5.83 2.83 8.33
C TYR A 82 -5.51 2.32 9.74
N TYR A 83 -4.98 3.19 10.62
CA TYR A 83 -4.59 2.80 11.98
C TYR A 83 -5.76 2.51 12.93
N ILE A 84 -6.98 2.76 12.51
CA ILE A 84 -8.19 2.31 13.21
C ILE A 84 -8.72 1.01 12.58
N VAL A 85 -8.90 0.98 11.26
CA VAL A 85 -9.54 -0.15 10.56
C VAL A 85 -8.63 -1.38 10.55
N ALA A 86 -7.36 -1.25 10.14
CA ALA A 86 -6.47 -2.39 10.03
C ALA A 86 -6.19 -3.09 11.38
N PRO A 87 -5.91 -2.39 12.49
CA PRO A 87 -5.81 -3.03 13.80
C PRO A 87 -7.13 -3.67 14.26
N SER A 88 -8.28 -3.06 13.95
CA SER A 88 -9.60 -3.65 14.27
C SER A 88 -9.82 -4.98 13.57
N GLU A 89 -9.55 -5.05 12.28
CA GLU A 89 -9.57 -6.29 11.50
C GLU A 89 -8.53 -7.31 12.02
N ALA A 90 -7.31 -6.86 12.29
CA ALA A 90 -6.25 -7.71 12.83
C ALA A 90 -6.65 -8.34 14.17
N SER A 91 -7.22 -7.56 15.10
CA SER A 91 -7.67 -8.06 16.41
C SER A 91 -8.74 -9.14 16.27
N ALA A 92 -9.72 -8.94 15.38
CA ALA A 92 -10.78 -9.90 15.12
C ALA A 92 -10.26 -11.18 14.41
N ASN A 93 -9.44 -11.02 13.37
CA ASN A 93 -8.94 -12.13 12.58
C ASN A 93 -7.91 -12.98 13.34
N LEU A 94 -7.03 -12.36 14.12
CA LEU A 94 -6.00 -13.07 14.89
C LEU A 94 -6.52 -13.67 16.20
N ALA A 95 -7.77 -13.41 16.58
CA ALA A 95 -8.41 -14.03 17.74
C ALA A 95 -8.48 -15.55 17.64
N ARG A 96 -8.53 -16.11 16.41
CA ARG A 96 -8.58 -17.54 16.15
C ARG A 96 -7.29 -18.30 16.43
N TYR A 97 -6.15 -17.59 16.54
CA TYR A 97 -4.85 -18.21 16.82
C TYR A 97 -4.63 -18.27 18.33
N ASP A 98 -5.15 -19.30 18.93
CA ASP A 98 -5.16 -19.57 20.38
C ASP A 98 -4.35 -20.80 20.79
N GLY A 99 -3.78 -21.52 19.80
CA GLY A 99 -2.99 -22.74 20.01
C GLY A 99 -3.84 -24.03 20.12
N VAL A 100 -5.18 -23.91 20.08
CA VAL A 100 -6.07 -25.09 20.17
C VAL A 100 -6.29 -25.71 18.81
N LYS A 101 -6.58 -24.90 17.79
CA LYS A 101 -6.96 -25.36 16.46
C LYS A 101 -5.96 -24.98 15.38
N TYR A 102 -5.30 -23.85 15.52
CA TYR A 102 -4.39 -23.30 14.52
C TYR A 102 -3.11 -22.74 15.14
N GLY A 103 -2.02 -22.84 14.40
CA GLY A 103 -0.77 -22.17 14.65
C GLY A 103 0.06 -22.77 15.78
N TYR A 104 0.89 -21.92 16.35
CA TYR A 104 1.74 -22.25 17.48
C TYR A 104 0.93 -22.55 18.74
N SER A 105 1.32 -23.56 19.50
CA SER A 105 0.80 -23.88 20.84
C SER A 105 1.98 -23.96 21.82
N THR A 106 1.85 -23.34 22.99
CA THR A 106 2.88 -23.47 24.04
C THR A 106 2.96 -24.89 24.56
N GLU A 107 4.17 -25.31 24.94
CA GLU A 107 4.42 -26.55 25.68
C GLU A 107 4.43 -26.33 27.20
N ALA A 108 4.22 -25.09 27.66
CA ALA A 108 4.24 -24.75 29.08
C ALA A 108 3.11 -25.48 29.82
N PRO A 109 3.40 -26.15 30.96
CA PRO A 109 2.38 -26.77 31.78
C PRO A 109 1.51 -25.70 32.44
N GLY A 110 0.21 -25.99 32.57
CA GLY A 110 -0.73 -25.08 33.22
C GLY A 110 -2.17 -25.42 32.93
N THR A 111 -3.05 -24.57 33.39
CA THR A 111 -4.47 -24.61 33.03
C THR A 111 -4.66 -24.27 31.55
N MET A 112 -5.79 -24.60 30.98
CA MET A 112 -6.14 -24.23 29.61
C MET A 112 -6.05 -22.71 29.40
N TRP A 113 -6.44 -21.92 30.40
CA TRP A 113 -6.37 -20.45 30.34
C TRP A 113 -4.93 -19.93 30.26
N GLU A 114 -4.07 -20.44 31.12
CA GLU A 114 -2.63 -20.11 31.11
C GLU A 114 -1.97 -20.54 29.79
N ALA A 115 -2.35 -21.71 29.25
CA ALA A 115 -1.83 -22.16 27.97
C ALA A 115 -2.24 -21.20 26.81
N LEU A 116 -3.48 -20.70 26.78
CA LEU A 116 -3.92 -19.68 25.82
C LEU A 116 -3.13 -18.38 25.96
N GLU A 117 -2.93 -17.90 27.19
CA GLU A 117 -2.16 -16.68 27.45
C GLU A 117 -0.69 -16.83 27.00
N HIS A 118 -0.02 -17.91 27.39
CA HIS A 118 1.36 -18.20 27.00
C HIS A 118 1.52 -18.36 25.49
N THR A 119 0.62 -19.11 24.84
CA THR A 119 0.62 -19.28 23.40
C THR A 119 0.59 -17.94 22.67
N ARG A 120 -0.31 -17.05 23.06
CA ARG A 120 -0.43 -15.73 22.42
C ARG A 120 0.70 -14.80 22.79
N GLN A 121 1.24 -14.91 24.00
CA GLN A 121 2.40 -14.15 24.44
C GLN A 121 3.67 -14.51 23.66
N GLU A 122 3.90 -15.78 23.42
CA GLU A 122 5.09 -16.31 22.74
C GLU A 122 4.94 -16.22 21.22
N GLY A 123 3.74 -16.53 20.70
CA GLY A 123 3.47 -16.65 19.26
C GLY A 123 3.34 -15.31 18.52
N PHE A 124 3.00 -14.22 19.23
CA PHE A 124 2.87 -12.90 18.60
C PHE A 124 4.03 -11.97 18.98
N GLY A 125 4.63 -11.34 17.96
CA GLY A 125 5.64 -10.31 18.15
C GLY A 125 5.05 -9.01 18.73
N PRO A 126 5.92 -8.09 19.21
CA PRO A 126 5.50 -6.86 19.90
C PRO A 126 4.56 -5.97 19.09
N GLU A 127 4.82 -5.80 17.77
CA GLU A 127 3.98 -4.97 16.90
C GLU A 127 2.60 -5.59 16.67
N VAL A 128 2.51 -6.91 16.48
CA VAL A 128 1.23 -7.62 16.34
C VAL A 128 0.40 -7.47 17.62
N LYS A 129 1.01 -7.63 18.79
CA LYS A 129 0.34 -7.39 20.10
C LYS A 129 -0.20 -5.98 20.21
N ARG A 130 0.60 -4.97 19.82
CA ARG A 130 0.17 -3.57 19.81
C ARG A 130 -1.09 -3.38 18.94
N ARG A 131 -1.08 -3.91 17.71
CA ARG A 131 -2.24 -3.83 16.81
C ARG A 131 -3.47 -4.54 17.33
N ILE A 132 -3.31 -5.73 17.93
CA ILE A 132 -4.41 -6.45 18.57
C ILE A 132 -5.02 -5.60 19.70
N MET A 133 -4.20 -4.99 20.55
CA MET A 133 -4.67 -4.14 21.65
C MET A 133 -5.40 -2.90 21.14
N LEU A 134 -4.84 -2.19 20.16
CA LEU A 134 -5.47 -1.02 19.54
C LEU A 134 -6.81 -1.36 18.90
N GLY A 135 -6.86 -2.47 18.15
CA GLY A 135 -8.08 -2.93 17.50
C GLY A 135 -9.16 -3.34 18.49
N THR A 136 -8.78 -4.07 19.53
CA THR A 136 -9.70 -4.44 20.61
C THR A 136 -10.29 -3.20 21.30
N TYR A 137 -9.47 -2.19 21.55
CA TYR A 137 -9.93 -0.91 22.11
C TYR A 137 -10.90 -0.21 21.18
N ALA A 138 -10.56 -0.07 19.88
CA ALA A 138 -11.42 0.61 18.91
C ALA A 138 -12.76 -0.09 18.68
N LEU A 139 -12.82 -1.41 18.90
CA LEU A 139 -14.04 -2.22 18.75
C LEU A 139 -14.83 -2.37 20.06
N SER A 140 -14.30 -1.89 21.20
CA SER A 140 -14.95 -2.06 22.50
C SER A 140 -16.19 -1.18 22.65
N ALA A 141 -17.09 -1.59 23.56
CA ALA A 141 -18.30 -0.86 23.88
C ALA A 141 -17.99 0.59 24.32
N GLY A 142 -18.71 1.56 23.75
CA GLY A 142 -18.48 2.99 23.98
C GLY A 142 -17.47 3.65 23.05
N TYR A 143 -16.57 2.89 22.42
CA TYR A 143 -15.56 3.42 21.48
C TYR A 143 -15.84 3.07 20.03
N TYR A 144 -16.63 2.03 19.77
CA TYR A 144 -16.97 1.56 18.43
C TYR A 144 -17.53 2.68 17.53
N ASP A 145 -18.52 3.43 18.00
CA ASP A 145 -19.12 4.52 17.22
C ASP A 145 -18.16 5.69 17.02
N ALA A 146 -17.35 6.00 18.04
CA ALA A 146 -16.42 7.13 18.01
C ALA A 146 -15.21 6.88 17.10
N TYR A 147 -14.74 5.64 16.99
CA TYR A 147 -13.54 5.30 16.23
C TYR A 147 -13.84 4.45 14.99
N TYR A 148 -14.25 3.19 15.16
CA TYR A 148 -14.37 2.27 14.03
C TYR A 148 -15.44 2.71 13.03
N LYS A 149 -16.63 3.01 13.48
CA LYS A 149 -17.73 3.48 12.61
C LYS A 149 -17.38 4.78 11.90
N LYS A 150 -16.77 5.73 12.61
CA LYS A 150 -16.32 6.99 12.01
C LYS A 150 -15.22 6.77 10.97
N ALA A 151 -14.27 5.90 11.26
CA ALA A 151 -13.24 5.53 10.30
C ALA A 151 -13.83 4.90 9.03
N GLN A 152 -14.83 4.03 9.14
CA GLN A 152 -15.54 3.46 7.99
C GLN A 152 -16.30 4.52 7.17
N GLN A 153 -16.89 5.52 7.83
CA GLN A 153 -17.52 6.65 7.13
C GLN A 153 -16.49 7.46 6.32
N VAL A 154 -15.36 7.81 6.93
CA VAL A 154 -14.28 8.53 6.24
C VAL A 154 -13.68 7.67 5.10
N ARG A 155 -13.50 6.36 5.32
CA ARG A 155 -13.11 5.42 4.26
C ARG A 155 -14.06 5.50 3.05
N THR A 156 -15.37 5.59 3.31
CA THR A 156 -16.37 5.71 2.23
C THR A 156 -16.17 7.01 1.45
N LEU A 157 -15.90 8.14 2.12
CA LEU A 157 -15.61 9.42 1.45
C LEU A 157 -14.35 9.35 0.60
N ILE A 158 -13.27 8.77 1.12
CA ILE A 158 -12.02 8.57 0.37
C ILE A 158 -12.29 7.74 -0.90
N ARG A 159 -13.03 6.62 -0.76
CA ARG A 159 -13.38 5.77 -1.90
C ARG A 159 -14.22 6.48 -2.95
N GLN A 160 -15.21 7.28 -2.51
CA GLN A 160 -16.04 8.06 -3.42
C GLN A 160 -15.22 9.07 -4.21
N GLU A 161 -14.32 9.77 -3.54
CA GLU A 161 -13.43 10.75 -4.15
C GLU A 161 -12.54 10.12 -5.24
N PHE A 162 -11.95 8.96 -4.99
CA PHE A 162 -11.21 8.21 -6.02
C PHE A 162 -12.11 7.84 -7.20
N ASN A 163 -13.34 7.38 -6.96
CA ASN A 163 -14.27 7.04 -8.03
C ASN A 163 -14.61 8.26 -8.91
N GLU A 164 -14.87 9.42 -8.30
CA GLU A 164 -15.16 10.67 -9.02
C GLU A 164 -13.96 11.16 -9.86
N VAL A 165 -12.75 11.01 -9.34
CA VAL A 165 -11.53 11.36 -10.07
C VAL A 165 -11.28 10.41 -11.23
N PHE A 166 -11.55 9.12 -11.09
CA PHE A 166 -11.42 8.14 -12.16
C PHE A 166 -12.50 8.25 -13.28
N GLU A 167 -13.53 9.07 -13.11
CA GLU A 167 -14.40 9.45 -14.24
C GLU A 167 -13.67 10.37 -15.24
N LYS A 168 -12.68 11.14 -14.76
CA LYS A 168 -11.93 12.11 -15.56
C LYS A 168 -10.57 11.60 -15.99
N PHE A 169 -9.94 10.75 -15.20
CA PHE A 169 -8.59 10.22 -15.41
C PHE A 169 -8.61 8.69 -15.49
N ASP A 170 -7.72 8.13 -16.29
CA ASP A 170 -7.57 6.69 -16.45
C ASP A 170 -6.61 6.14 -15.37
N VAL A 171 -5.57 6.92 -15.04
CA VAL A 171 -4.62 6.61 -13.98
C VAL A 171 -4.26 7.86 -13.18
N LEU A 172 -3.86 7.66 -11.92
CA LEU A 172 -3.26 8.71 -11.10
C LEU A 172 -1.79 8.38 -10.85
N VAL A 173 -0.96 9.42 -10.68
CA VAL A 173 0.46 9.26 -10.41
C VAL A 173 0.89 10.05 -9.18
N SER A 174 1.82 9.47 -8.40
CA SER A 174 2.37 10.10 -7.20
C SER A 174 3.76 9.54 -6.88
N PRO A 175 4.53 10.16 -5.96
CA PRO A 175 5.63 9.47 -5.30
C PRO A 175 5.12 8.22 -4.58
N THR A 176 5.92 7.15 -4.50
CA THR A 176 5.57 5.97 -3.69
C THR A 176 5.78 6.25 -2.20
N PRO A 177 7.01 6.51 -1.71
CA PRO A 177 7.22 7.10 -0.38
C PRO A 177 7.61 8.58 -0.49
N PRO A 178 7.49 9.36 0.59
CA PRO A 178 7.89 10.77 0.60
C PRO A 178 9.42 10.97 0.63
N SER A 179 10.20 9.95 0.93
CA SER A 179 11.65 10.00 1.04
C SER A 179 12.30 8.75 0.47
N VAL A 180 13.60 8.78 0.22
CA VAL A 180 14.40 7.60 -0.08
C VAL A 180 14.54 6.66 1.12
N ALA A 181 15.10 5.47 0.92
CA ALA A 181 15.31 4.50 2.00
C ALA A 181 16.16 5.10 3.13
N PHE A 182 15.70 4.96 4.37
CA PHE A 182 16.42 5.34 5.58
C PHE A 182 17.37 4.22 6.04
N LYS A 183 18.34 4.54 6.89
CA LYS A 183 19.29 3.56 7.43
C LYS A 183 18.61 2.57 8.38
N SER A 184 19.10 1.33 8.41
CA SER A 184 18.59 0.32 9.35
C SER A 184 18.69 0.83 10.79
N GLY A 185 17.57 0.78 11.52
CA GLY A 185 17.46 1.24 12.91
C GLY A 185 17.21 2.74 13.10
N GLU A 186 17.34 3.57 12.07
CA GLU A 186 17.21 5.04 12.19
C GLU A 186 15.86 5.49 12.77
N LYS A 187 14.77 4.84 12.36
CA LYS A 187 13.40 5.15 12.80
C LYS A 187 12.84 4.15 13.82
N ALA A 188 13.67 3.24 14.35
CA ALA A 188 13.21 2.15 15.23
C ALA A 188 12.57 2.63 16.54
N HIS A 189 12.95 3.82 17.01
CA HIS A 189 12.48 4.39 18.29
C HIS A 189 11.26 5.34 18.12
N ASP A 190 10.85 5.64 16.89
CA ASP A 190 9.72 6.51 16.61
C ASP A 190 8.74 5.83 15.63
N PRO A 191 7.72 5.13 16.15
CA PRO A 191 6.70 4.49 15.31
C PRO A 191 5.95 5.46 14.40
N TYR A 192 5.75 6.70 14.82
CA TYR A 192 5.04 7.70 14.01
C TYR A 192 5.85 8.08 12.76
N MET A 193 7.16 8.28 12.90
CA MET A 193 8.04 8.54 11.76
C MET A 193 8.12 7.34 10.80
N MET A 194 7.98 6.11 11.30
CA MET A 194 7.84 4.93 10.45
C MET A 194 6.53 4.98 9.65
N TYR A 195 5.43 5.38 10.28
CA TYR A 195 4.11 5.43 9.65
C TYR A 195 4.00 6.48 8.56
N LEU A 196 4.72 7.59 8.68
CA LEU A 196 4.75 8.64 7.66
C LEU A 196 5.36 8.18 6.32
N ASN A 197 6.16 7.10 6.31
CA ASN A 197 6.67 6.56 5.04
C ASN A 197 5.57 5.95 4.17
N ASP A 198 4.44 5.55 4.75
CA ASP A 198 3.34 4.88 4.05
C ASP A 198 2.23 5.85 3.64
N ILE A 199 2.40 7.17 3.89
CA ILE A 199 1.32 8.17 3.74
C ILE A 199 0.74 8.20 2.33
N PHE A 200 1.54 7.90 1.30
CA PHE A 200 1.11 7.93 -0.10
C PHE A 200 0.59 6.58 -0.61
N THR A 201 0.87 5.48 0.09
CA THR A 201 0.40 4.15 -0.31
C THR A 201 -0.88 3.73 0.40
N GLN A 202 -1.12 4.24 1.61
CA GLN A 202 -2.32 3.93 2.40
C GLN A 202 -3.64 4.30 1.71
N PRO A 203 -3.77 5.45 1.01
CA PRO A 203 -5.03 5.81 0.36
C PRO A 203 -5.53 4.79 -0.64
N ALA A 204 -4.64 4.21 -1.45
CA ALA A 204 -4.99 3.14 -2.39
C ALA A 204 -5.53 1.90 -1.67
N ASN A 205 -4.92 1.50 -0.55
CA ASN A 205 -5.40 0.39 0.29
C ASN A 205 -6.77 0.69 0.91
N ILE A 206 -6.97 1.91 1.40
CA ILE A 206 -8.25 2.34 2.02
C ILE A 206 -9.36 2.41 0.98
N ALA A 207 -9.07 2.91 -0.21
CA ALA A 207 -10.02 2.96 -1.33
C ALA A 207 -10.31 1.58 -1.94
N GLY A 208 -9.38 0.63 -1.84
CA GLY A 208 -9.48 -0.71 -2.43
C GLY A 208 -9.25 -0.68 -3.95
N ILE A 209 -8.26 0.09 -4.40
CA ILE A 209 -7.90 0.24 -5.81
C ILE A 209 -6.53 -0.38 -6.11
N PRO A 210 -6.29 -0.85 -7.34
CA PRO A 210 -4.98 -1.36 -7.74
C PRO A 210 -3.95 -0.23 -7.83
N ALA A 211 -2.74 -0.51 -7.37
CA ALA A 211 -1.60 0.39 -7.46
C ALA A 211 -0.31 -0.39 -7.76
N ILE A 212 0.62 0.26 -8.44
CA ILE A 212 1.95 -0.28 -8.75
C ILE A 212 3.01 0.80 -8.52
N SER A 213 4.18 0.40 -8.04
CA SER A 213 5.35 1.26 -7.98
C SER A 213 6.38 0.80 -9.02
N VAL A 214 6.82 1.72 -9.87
CA VAL A 214 7.86 1.48 -10.86
C VAL A 214 9.10 2.32 -10.56
N PRO A 215 10.32 1.86 -10.88
CA PRO A 215 11.54 2.64 -10.67
C PRO A 215 11.51 3.95 -11.47
N ALA A 216 11.56 5.09 -10.80
CA ALA A 216 11.53 6.42 -11.43
C ALA A 216 12.92 7.02 -11.66
N GLY A 217 13.91 6.58 -10.89
CA GLY A 217 15.27 7.10 -10.93
C GLY A 217 15.94 6.99 -9.57
N LEU A 218 16.95 7.84 -9.35
CA LEU A 218 17.72 7.88 -8.11
C LEU A 218 17.71 9.29 -7.52
N SER A 219 17.58 9.39 -6.20
CA SER A 219 17.91 10.58 -5.41
C SER A 219 18.99 10.19 -4.41
N GLU A 220 20.07 10.95 -4.33
CA GLU A 220 21.24 10.65 -3.50
C GLU A 220 21.83 9.23 -3.69
N GLY A 221 21.72 8.68 -4.89
CA GLY A 221 22.15 7.31 -5.22
C GLY A 221 21.18 6.20 -4.77
N LEU A 222 20.05 6.54 -4.15
CA LEU A 222 19.02 5.61 -3.69
C LEU A 222 17.81 5.61 -4.63
N PRO A 223 17.12 4.46 -4.81
CA PRO A 223 15.98 4.36 -5.71
C PRO A 223 14.78 5.19 -5.26
N VAL A 224 14.11 5.81 -6.23
CA VAL A 224 12.82 6.49 -6.09
C VAL A 224 11.77 5.72 -6.89
N GLY A 225 10.58 5.54 -6.32
CA GLY A 225 9.43 4.91 -6.97
C GLY A 225 8.41 5.92 -7.46
N LEU A 226 7.95 5.75 -8.70
CA LEU A 226 6.71 6.35 -9.21
C LEU A 226 5.57 5.40 -8.92
N GLN A 227 4.58 5.84 -8.15
CA GLN A 227 3.33 5.12 -7.93
C GLN A 227 2.33 5.47 -9.03
N LEU A 228 1.72 4.44 -9.61
CA LEU A 228 0.56 4.57 -10.48
C LEU A 228 -0.63 3.90 -9.80
N MET A 229 -1.82 4.46 -9.94
CA MET A 229 -3.07 3.96 -9.38
C MET A 229 -4.14 3.98 -10.45
N ALA A 230 -5.02 2.98 -10.48
CA ALA A 230 -6.14 2.91 -11.41
C ALA A 230 -7.45 2.58 -10.68
N SER A 231 -8.58 2.70 -11.35
CA SER A 231 -9.89 2.36 -10.80
C SER A 231 -9.96 0.89 -10.40
N HIS A 232 -10.91 0.55 -9.54
CA HIS A 232 -11.13 -0.81 -9.06
C HIS A 232 -11.22 -1.83 -10.19
N LEU A 233 -10.47 -2.93 -10.12
CA LEU A 233 -10.35 -4.00 -11.14
C LEU A 233 -9.88 -3.50 -12.52
N LYS A 234 -9.10 -2.42 -12.56
CA LYS A 234 -8.49 -1.87 -13.78
C LYS A 234 -6.98 -2.06 -13.79
N GLU A 235 -6.52 -3.25 -13.44
CA GLU A 235 -5.11 -3.63 -13.50
C GLU A 235 -4.57 -3.57 -14.94
N ASP A 236 -5.40 -3.85 -15.93
CA ASP A 236 -5.12 -3.69 -17.35
C ASP A 236 -4.70 -2.25 -17.69
N THR A 237 -5.54 -1.29 -17.29
CA THR A 237 -5.28 0.15 -17.46
C THR A 237 -4.05 0.61 -16.68
N LEU A 238 -3.82 0.05 -15.50
CA LEU A 238 -2.67 0.34 -14.64
C LEU A 238 -1.34 -0.12 -15.25
N LEU A 239 -1.32 -1.33 -15.81
CA LEU A 239 -0.09 -1.97 -16.30
C LEU A 239 0.43 -1.34 -17.61
N GLN A 240 -0.45 -0.77 -18.45
CA GLN A 240 -0.05 -0.15 -19.72
C GLN A 240 0.94 1.01 -19.54
N PRO A 241 0.64 2.08 -18.76
CA PRO A 241 1.60 3.17 -18.55
C PRO A 241 2.83 2.74 -17.75
N ALA A 242 2.70 1.78 -16.82
CA ALA A 242 3.83 1.21 -16.12
C ALA A 242 4.81 0.55 -17.08
N TYR A 243 4.32 -0.26 -18.00
CA TYR A 243 5.12 -0.91 -19.04
C TYR A 243 5.72 0.10 -20.02
N ALA A 244 4.92 1.03 -20.57
CA ALA A 244 5.40 2.06 -21.48
C ALA A 244 6.54 2.88 -20.87
N TYR A 245 6.36 3.29 -19.61
CA TYR A 245 7.38 4.01 -18.86
C TYR A 245 8.66 3.19 -18.67
N GLU A 246 8.53 1.93 -18.28
CA GLU A 246 9.69 1.02 -18.11
C GLU A 246 10.47 0.85 -19.42
N GLN A 247 9.78 0.72 -20.55
CA GLN A 247 10.45 0.57 -21.86
C GLN A 247 11.17 1.85 -22.28
N ALA A 248 10.61 3.03 -21.98
CA ALA A 248 11.20 4.32 -22.37
C ALA A 248 12.42 4.70 -21.51
N THR A 249 12.44 4.35 -20.22
CA THR A 249 13.42 4.90 -19.27
C THR A 249 14.61 4.00 -18.99
N LYS A 250 14.51 2.70 -19.23
CA LYS A 250 15.58 1.72 -18.95
C LYS A 250 16.09 1.73 -17.50
N HIS A 251 15.30 2.22 -16.54
CA HIS A 251 15.65 2.21 -15.11
C HIS A 251 15.69 0.81 -14.49
N ARG A 252 15.67 -0.23 -15.33
CA ARG A 252 15.82 -1.62 -14.90
C ARG A 252 17.13 -1.79 -14.13
N ARG A 253 17.03 -2.28 -12.92
CA ARG A 253 18.20 -2.69 -12.16
C ARG A 253 18.93 -3.82 -12.88
N SER A 254 20.21 -3.62 -13.17
CA SER A 254 21.07 -4.74 -13.49
C SER A 254 21.17 -5.64 -12.26
N PRO A 255 20.99 -6.97 -12.38
CA PRO A 255 21.17 -7.92 -11.27
C PRO A 255 22.53 -7.82 -10.56
N LYS A 256 23.51 -7.17 -11.20
CA LYS A 256 24.88 -6.97 -10.68
C LYS A 256 24.99 -5.94 -9.55
N SER A 257 23.93 -5.18 -9.24
CA SER A 257 23.98 -4.10 -8.25
C SER A 257 23.35 -4.43 -6.88
N THR A 258 22.88 -5.67 -6.67
CA THR A 258 22.36 -6.07 -5.36
C THR A 258 23.53 -6.55 -4.50
N PRO A 259 23.93 -5.85 -3.40
CA PRO A 259 24.89 -6.39 -2.46
C PRO A 259 24.31 -7.69 -1.89
N VAL A 260 25.05 -8.78 -2.04
CA VAL A 260 24.75 -10.01 -1.32
C VAL A 260 25.11 -9.73 0.14
N LEU A 261 24.10 -9.46 0.96
CA LEU A 261 24.30 -9.40 2.41
C LEU A 261 24.83 -10.77 2.87
N PRO A 262 25.89 -10.82 3.66
CA PRO A 262 26.38 -12.08 4.22
C PRO A 262 25.24 -12.70 5.04
N ARG A 263 24.93 -13.96 4.77
CA ARG A 263 23.98 -14.73 5.59
C ARG A 263 24.58 -14.83 7.00
N THR A 264 24.05 -14.06 7.93
CA THR A 264 24.29 -14.31 9.35
C THR A 264 23.56 -15.58 9.70
N HIS A 265 24.28 -16.68 9.83
CA HIS A 265 23.77 -17.88 10.48
C HIS A 265 23.42 -17.53 11.94
N ARG A 266 22.15 -17.57 12.29
CA ARG A 266 21.66 -17.77 13.65
C ARG A 266 20.90 -19.07 13.70
#